data_a70b69c1e992fe52ef469767979a594a
#
_entry.id   a70b69c1e992fe52ef469767979a594a
#
_cell.length_a   1.000
_cell.length_b   1.000
_cell.length_c   1.000
_cell.angle_alpha   90.00
_cell.angle_beta   90.00
_cell.angle_gamma   90.00
#
_symmetry.space_group_name_H-M   'P 1'
#
loop_
_entity.id
_entity.type
_entity.pdbx_description
1 polymer ?
#
loop_
_entity_poly.entity_id
_entity_poly.type
_entity_poly.pdbx_seq_one_letter_code
_entity_poly.pdbx_strand_id
1 'polypeptide(L)'
;IAIGITVPGFVDVKSNMIEQVPHFDLSTPWDLANHVAERFNLPTYIGHDVRSLALAEHYFGVTKDCYDSLLLRIHRGVGAGIVINHELFSGYKRNVGEIGHIQVDPLGKRCMCGNVGCLETVVSNSAIENKMSELLEDGYQSKWLSLEAHDIEAICKASNKQDAVATELIEHVGTQIGRVLAMSVNMFNPEKIVISGEITQAKNVLFAAIRRTLESHALPAFVQNTPLVASELSNE
;
A
#
# COMPACT_ATOMS: atom_id res chain seq x y z
N ILE A 1 17.78 -14.97 19.84
CA ILE A 1 16.64 -15.35 19.00
C ILE A 1 15.39 -14.76 19.62
N ALA A 2 14.51 -14.16 18.81
CA ALA A 2 13.24 -13.56 19.18
C ALA A 2 12.18 -13.84 18.12
N ILE A 3 10.91 -13.61 18.45
CA ILE A 3 9.78 -13.74 17.52
C ILE A 3 9.30 -12.33 17.17
N GLY A 4 9.18 -12.02 15.88
CA GLY A 4 8.51 -10.83 15.37
C GLY A 4 7.17 -11.20 14.76
N ILE A 5 6.12 -10.47 15.12
CA ILE A 5 4.78 -10.66 14.57
C ILE A 5 4.34 -9.34 13.95
N THR A 6 3.88 -9.39 12.71
CA THR A 6 3.30 -8.20 12.07
C THR A 6 1.79 -8.39 11.91
N VAL A 7 1.04 -7.34 12.22
CA VAL A 7 -0.42 -7.35 12.09
C VAL A 7 -0.90 -6.08 11.39
N PRO A 8 -1.99 -6.16 10.63
CA PRO A 8 -2.66 -4.97 10.11
C PRO A 8 -3.39 -4.23 11.25
N GLY A 9 -3.62 -2.92 11.07
CA GLY A 9 -4.40 -2.10 11.99
C GLY A 9 -3.56 -1.36 13.04
N PHE A 10 -4.15 -1.03 14.18
CA PHE A 10 -3.49 -0.21 15.18
C PHE A 10 -2.77 -1.07 16.22
N VAL A 11 -1.46 -0.80 16.36
CA VAL A 11 -0.57 -1.51 17.28
C VAL A 11 0.15 -0.48 18.16
N ASP A 12 0.05 -0.63 19.47
CA ASP A 12 0.95 0.06 20.38
C ASP A 12 2.23 -0.75 20.59
N VAL A 13 3.27 -0.34 19.88
CA VAL A 13 4.58 -1.01 19.92
C VAL A 13 5.27 -0.88 21.27
N LYS A 14 4.89 0.13 22.11
CA LYS A 14 5.49 0.30 23.45
C LYS A 14 4.97 -0.70 24.44
N SER A 15 3.65 -0.90 24.44
CA SER A 15 2.99 -1.88 25.31
C SER A 15 2.91 -3.27 24.70
N ASN A 16 3.31 -3.43 23.42
CA ASN A 16 3.19 -4.69 22.66
C ASN A 16 1.74 -5.17 22.51
N MET A 17 0.78 -4.23 22.48
CA MET A 17 -0.65 -4.53 22.42
C MET A 17 -1.22 -4.27 21.03
N ILE A 18 -2.15 -5.12 20.62
CA ILE A 18 -2.98 -4.89 19.43
C ILE A 18 -4.23 -4.15 19.88
N GLU A 19 -4.40 -2.90 19.42
CA GLU A 19 -5.54 -2.07 19.78
C GLU A 19 -6.74 -2.34 18.88
N GLN A 20 -6.50 -2.51 17.57
CA GLN A 20 -7.54 -2.75 16.58
C GLN A 20 -6.98 -3.53 15.38
N VAL A 21 -7.76 -4.47 14.87
CA VAL A 21 -7.47 -5.19 13.62
C VAL A 21 -8.67 -5.00 12.68
N PRO A 22 -8.46 -4.61 11.41
CA PRO A 22 -9.55 -4.51 10.45
C PRO A 22 -10.33 -5.82 10.34
N HIS A 23 -11.64 -5.74 10.28
CA HIS A 23 -12.55 -6.89 10.19
C HIS A 23 -12.61 -7.82 11.42
N PHE A 24 -11.91 -7.47 12.51
CA PHE A 24 -12.00 -8.18 13.78
C PHE A 24 -12.56 -7.25 14.85
N ASP A 25 -13.60 -7.68 15.54
CA ASP A 25 -14.14 -6.97 16.71
C ASP A 25 -13.33 -7.40 17.94
N LEU A 26 -12.36 -6.58 18.29
CA LEU A 26 -11.62 -6.73 19.54
C LEU A 26 -12.34 -5.93 20.62
N SER A 27 -13.05 -6.60 21.51
CA SER A 27 -13.72 -5.97 22.66
C SER A 27 -12.74 -5.28 23.63
N THR A 28 -11.49 -5.70 23.65
CA THR A 28 -10.38 -5.13 24.43
C THR A 28 -9.06 -5.28 23.67
N PRO A 29 -8.06 -4.43 23.93
CA PRO A 29 -6.72 -4.62 23.38
C PRO A 29 -6.19 -6.04 23.67
N TRP A 30 -5.54 -6.65 22.67
CA TRP A 30 -5.08 -8.03 22.76
C TRP A 30 -3.58 -8.10 22.97
N ASP A 31 -3.19 -8.83 24.03
CA ASP A 31 -1.80 -9.08 24.39
C ASP A 31 -1.26 -10.36 23.71
N LEU A 32 -1.21 -10.34 22.38
CA LEU A 32 -0.71 -11.46 21.59
C LEU A 32 0.78 -11.73 21.84
N ALA A 33 1.57 -10.67 22.05
CA ALA A 33 3.01 -10.80 22.26
C ALA A 33 3.35 -11.63 23.49
N ASN A 34 2.74 -11.35 24.63
CA ASN A 34 2.98 -12.12 25.85
C ASN A 34 2.48 -13.55 25.73
N HIS A 35 1.31 -13.78 25.12
CA HIS A 35 0.82 -15.14 24.89
C HIS A 35 1.80 -16.00 24.08
N VAL A 36 2.38 -15.41 23.01
CA VAL A 36 3.37 -16.11 22.19
C VAL A 36 4.69 -16.26 22.93
N ALA A 37 5.14 -15.21 23.65
CA ALA A 37 6.37 -15.25 24.43
C ALA A 37 6.34 -16.35 25.51
N GLU A 38 5.25 -16.47 26.27
CA GLU A 38 5.05 -17.52 27.27
C GLU A 38 5.00 -18.91 26.64
N ARG A 39 4.29 -19.05 25.49
CA ARG A 39 4.13 -20.35 24.81
C ARG A 39 5.45 -20.92 24.28
N PHE A 40 6.33 -20.04 23.78
CA PHE A 40 7.59 -20.44 23.13
C PHE A 40 8.84 -20.15 23.98
N ASN A 41 8.69 -19.49 25.13
CA ASN A 41 9.77 -19.02 26.00
C ASN A 41 10.81 -18.19 25.22
N LEU A 42 10.34 -17.29 24.36
CA LEU A 42 11.15 -16.40 23.55
C LEU A 42 10.61 -14.96 23.61
N PRO A 43 11.49 -13.95 23.65
CA PRO A 43 11.08 -12.55 23.49
C PRO A 43 10.25 -12.37 22.22
N THR A 44 9.08 -11.73 22.32
CA THR A 44 8.16 -11.54 21.20
C THR A 44 7.80 -10.07 21.08
N TYR A 45 7.81 -9.58 19.85
CA TYR A 45 7.53 -8.19 19.50
C TYR A 45 6.45 -8.12 18.43
N ILE A 46 5.58 -7.11 18.54
CA ILE A 46 4.52 -6.86 17.56
C ILE A 46 4.84 -5.56 16.81
N GLY A 47 4.62 -5.58 15.50
CA GLY A 47 4.72 -4.43 14.60
C GLY A 47 3.55 -4.30 13.65
N HIS A 48 3.34 -3.11 13.11
CA HIS A 48 2.41 -2.90 12.02
C HIS A 48 3.03 -3.44 10.71
N ASP A 49 2.25 -4.17 9.92
CA ASP A 49 2.72 -4.89 8.72
C ASP A 49 3.42 -3.97 7.69
N VAL A 50 2.79 -2.86 7.29
CA VAL A 50 3.36 -1.93 6.28
C VAL A 50 4.62 -1.25 6.80
N ARG A 51 4.65 -0.84 8.07
CA ARG A 51 5.81 -0.19 8.67
C ARG A 51 6.97 -1.17 8.86
N SER A 52 6.66 -2.41 9.21
CA SER A 52 7.67 -3.48 9.28
C SER A 52 8.24 -3.81 7.91
N LEU A 53 7.41 -3.78 6.85
CA LEU A 53 7.88 -3.95 5.48
C LEU A 53 8.80 -2.80 5.06
N ALA A 54 8.48 -1.55 5.41
CA ALA A 54 9.35 -0.41 5.13
C ALA A 54 10.72 -0.54 5.81
N LEU A 55 10.75 -1.03 7.05
CA LEU A 55 12.01 -1.35 7.73
C LEU A 55 12.75 -2.52 7.06
N ALA A 56 12.05 -3.54 6.63
CA ALA A 56 12.67 -4.67 5.92
C ALA A 56 13.30 -4.20 4.60
N GLU A 57 12.62 -3.34 3.83
CA GLU A 57 13.18 -2.71 2.63
C GLU A 57 14.40 -1.85 2.95
N HIS A 58 14.38 -1.14 4.08
CA HIS A 58 15.50 -0.31 4.52
C HIS A 58 16.73 -1.14 4.92
N TYR A 59 16.55 -2.29 5.55
CA TYR A 59 17.68 -3.10 5.98
C TYR A 59 18.14 -4.12 4.94
N PHE A 60 17.25 -4.64 4.12
CA PHE A 60 17.49 -5.82 3.28
C PHE A 60 17.08 -5.65 1.82
N GLY A 61 16.30 -4.61 1.51
CA GLY A 61 15.70 -4.42 0.19
C GLY A 61 16.27 -3.24 -0.59
N VAL A 62 15.43 -2.69 -1.45
CA VAL A 62 15.79 -1.66 -2.44
C VAL A 62 16.08 -0.28 -1.85
N THR A 63 15.82 -0.06 -0.56
CA THR A 63 16.08 1.23 0.13
C THR A 63 17.22 1.18 1.14
N LYS A 64 18.02 0.11 1.16
CA LYS A 64 19.11 -0.08 2.14
C LYS A 64 20.15 1.04 2.16
N ASP A 65 20.35 1.74 1.04
CA ASP A 65 21.34 2.81 0.88
C ASP A 65 20.69 4.21 0.96
N CYS A 66 19.39 4.33 1.34
CA CYS A 66 18.67 5.58 1.41
C CYS A 66 18.59 6.09 2.86
N TYR A 67 18.77 7.39 3.06
CA TYR A 67 18.44 8.05 4.33
C TYR A 67 16.94 8.19 4.50
N ASP A 68 16.26 8.60 3.42
CA ASP A 68 14.84 8.90 3.42
C ASP A 68 14.14 8.08 2.33
N SER A 69 13.11 7.33 2.70
CA SER A 69 12.36 6.53 1.75
C SER A 69 10.87 6.47 2.10
N LEU A 70 10.06 6.26 1.09
CA LEU A 70 8.62 6.05 1.23
C LEU A 70 8.23 4.74 0.55
N LEU A 71 7.64 3.84 1.33
CA LEU A 71 7.04 2.61 0.82
C LEU A 71 5.52 2.76 0.85
N LEU A 72 4.86 2.52 -0.27
CA LEU A 72 3.41 2.36 -0.38
C LEU A 72 3.09 0.88 -0.61
N ARG A 73 2.36 0.29 0.32
CA ARG A 73 1.82 -1.06 0.16
C ARG A 73 0.36 -1.01 -0.27
N ILE A 74 0.05 -1.76 -1.33
CA ILE A 74 -1.29 -1.92 -1.88
C ILE A 74 -1.62 -3.42 -1.86
N HIS A 75 -2.62 -3.77 -1.06
CA HIS A 75 -3.13 -5.14 -0.93
C HIS A 75 -4.64 -5.08 -0.62
N ARG A 76 -5.12 -5.76 0.42
CA ARG A 76 -6.50 -5.61 0.92
C ARG A 76 -6.76 -4.22 1.49
N GLY A 77 -5.74 -3.63 2.11
CA GLY A 77 -5.70 -2.25 2.54
C GLY A 77 -4.60 -1.47 1.82
N VAL A 78 -4.51 -0.17 2.08
CA VAL A 78 -3.52 0.74 1.51
C VAL A 78 -2.88 1.56 2.60
N GLY A 79 -1.57 1.43 2.75
CA GLY A 79 -0.81 2.16 3.78
C GLY A 79 0.60 2.48 3.33
N ALA A 80 1.24 3.40 4.03
CA ALA A 80 2.63 3.75 3.79
C ALA A 80 3.52 3.52 5.02
N GLY A 81 4.76 3.15 4.74
CA GLY A 81 5.86 3.21 5.69
C GLY A 81 6.85 4.28 5.25
N ILE A 82 7.26 5.14 6.17
CA ILE A 82 8.12 6.29 5.89
C ILE A 82 9.37 6.15 6.75
N VAL A 83 10.54 6.19 6.12
CA VAL A 83 11.85 6.22 6.79
C VAL A 83 12.43 7.61 6.60
N ILE A 84 12.90 8.23 7.67
CA ILE A 84 13.55 9.56 7.69
C ILE A 84 14.81 9.45 8.55
N ASN A 85 15.96 9.87 8.01
CA ASN A 85 17.25 9.77 8.67
C ASN A 85 17.57 8.34 9.15
N HIS A 86 17.32 7.33 8.32
CA HIS A 86 17.46 5.91 8.60
C HIS A 86 16.52 5.35 9.69
N GLU A 87 15.60 6.15 10.20
CA GLU A 87 14.66 5.73 11.23
C GLU A 87 13.22 5.71 10.71
N LEU A 88 12.45 4.71 11.14
CA LEU A 88 11.04 4.66 10.82
C LEU A 88 10.31 5.85 11.46
N PHE A 89 9.71 6.68 10.62
CA PHE A 89 8.90 7.80 11.07
C PHE A 89 7.60 7.29 11.70
N SER A 90 7.47 7.51 12.99
CA SER A 90 6.40 6.91 13.80
C SER A 90 5.27 7.89 14.18
N GLY A 91 5.51 9.22 14.12
CA GLY A 91 4.54 10.22 14.56
C GLY A 91 4.20 10.13 16.04
N TYR A 92 3.16 10.84 16.46
CA TYR A 92 2.81 11.00 17.88
C TYR A 92 2.41 9.68 18.57
N LYS A 93 1.48 8.93 18.06
CA LYS A 93 1.02 7.65 18.63
C LYS A 93 1.59 6.43 17.89
N ARG A 94 2.65 6.61 17.12
CA ARG A 94 3.27 5.60 16.28
C ARG A 94 2.35 5.01 15.21
N ASN A 95 1.29 5.73 14.85
CA ASN A 95 0.33 5.37 13.81
C ASN A 95 0.41 6.42 12.69
N VAL A 96 1.36 6.25 11.76
CA VAL A 96 1.63 7.12 10.62
C VAL A 96 1.54 6.30 9.35
N GLY A 97 1.26 6.98 8.25
CA GLY A 97 1.27 6.33 6.93
C GLY A 97 -0.11 5.88 6.44
N GLU A 98 -1.18 6.33 7.09
CA GLU A 98 -2.58 6.02 6.74
C GLU A 98 -3.02 6.77 5.47
N ILE A 99 -2.14 6.84 4.46
CA ILE A 99 -2.38 7.59 3.21
C ILE A 99 -3.48 6.96 2.34
N GLY A 100 -3.82 5.70 2.59
CA GLY A 100 -4.97 5.04 1.99
C GLY A 100 -6.30 5.73 2.30
N HIS A 101 -6.36 6.54 3.38
CA HIS A 101 -7.55 7.28 3.77
C HIS A 101 -7.57 8.75 3.30
N ILE A 102 -6.61 9.16 2.48
CA ILE A 102 -6.66 10.44 1.77
C ILE A 102 -7.78 10.37 0.73
N GLN A 103 -8.67 11.37 0.73
CA GLN A 103 -9.75 11.46 -0.24
C GLN A 103 -9.20 11.80 -1.64
N VAL A 104 -9.47 10.94 -2.60
CA VAL A 104 -9.09 11.12 -4.02
C VAL A 104 -10.32 11.26 -4.93
N ASP A 105 -11.49 10.83 -4.47
CA ASP A 105 -12.77 10.92 -5.18
C ASP A 105 -13.88 11.42 -4.24
N PRO A 106 -14.24 12.72 -4.27
CA PRO A 106 -15.28 13.28 -3.40
C PRO A 106 -16.68 12.65 -3.59
N LEU A 107 -16.94 12.03 -4.74
CA LEU A 107 -18.19 11.34 -5.06
C LEU A 107 -18.04 9.81 -5.05
N GLY A 108 -16.93 9.31 -4.56
CA GLY A 108 -16.57 7.89 -4.57
C GLY A 108 -17.31 7.05 -3.54
N LYS A 109 -16.86 5.81 -3.40
CA LYS A 109 -17.44 4.83 -2.47
C LYS A 109 -17.14 5.21 -1.01
N ARG A 110 -18.05 4.82 -0.10
CA ARG A 110 -17.84 4.99 1.35
C ARG A 110 -16.70 4.09 1.82
N CYS A 111 -15.77 4.65 2.56
CA CYS A 111 -14.66 3.93 3.18
C CYS A 111 -15.05 3.42 4.57
N MET A 112 -14.44 2.33 5.02
CA MET A 112 -14.64 1.79 6.37
C MET A 112 -14.22 2.77 7.48
N CYS A 113 -13.30 3.70 7.20
CA CYS A 113 -12.92 4.76 8.14
C CYS A 113 -14.03 5.80 8.39
N GLY A 114 -15.15 5.72 7.67
CA GLY A 114 -16.29 6.65 7.74
C GLY A 114 -16.26 7.77 6.71
N ASN A 115 -15.12 8.00 6.04
CA ASN A 115 -14.98 8.99 4.97
C ASN A 115 -15.51 8.46 3.62
N VAL A 116 -15.53 9.30 2.59
CA VAL A 116 -15.96 8.97 1.22
C VAL A 116 -14.79 9.15 0.25
N GLY A 117 -14.61 8.21 -0.68
CA GLY A 117 -13.64 8.32 -1.76
C GLY A 117 -12.19 8.33 -1.33
N CYS A 118 -11.85 7.61 -0.27
CA CYS A 118 -10.47 7.36 0.11
C CYS A 118 -9.69 6.64 -0.99
N LEU A 119 -8.40 6.85 -1.07
CA LEU A 119 -7.52 6.15 -2.01
C LEU A 119 -7.74 4.64 -1.97
N GLU A 120 -7.84 4.06 -0.78
CA GLU A 120 -8.08 2.63 -0.58
C GLU A 120 -9.32 2.11 -1.30
N THR A 121 -10.41 2.91 -1.37
CA THR A 121 -11.64 2.52 -2.06
C THR A 121 -11.53 2.50 -3.59
N VAL A 122 -10.38 2.92 -4.12
CA VAL A 122 -10.09 2.97 -5.56
C VAL A 122 -8.96 2.01 -5.95
N VAL A 123 -7.92 1.88 -5.09
CA VAL A 123 -6.67 1.21 -5.48
C VAL A 123 -6.38 -0.08 -4.72
N SER A 124 -7.15 -0.46 -3.68
CA SER A 124 -6.98 -1.78 -3.05
C SER A 124 -7.33 -2.89 -4.04
N ASN A 125 -6.77 -4.10 -3.83
CA ASN A 125 -7.03 -5.24 -4.71
C ASN A 125 -8.54 -5.45 -4.89
N SER A 126 -9.30 -5.49 -3.80
CA SER A 126 -10.75 -5.66 -3.85
C SER A 126 -11.48 -4.51 -4.55
N ALA A 127 -10.98 -3.27 -4.43
CA ALA A 127 -11.58 -2.13 -5.14
C ALA A 127 -11.38 -2.25 -6.66
N ILE A 128 -10.19 -2.68 -7.09
CA ILE A 128 -9.86 -2.90 -8.50
C ILE A 128 -10.67 -4.08 -9.08
N GLU A 129 -10.74 -5.19 -8.35
CA GLU A 129 -11.51 -6.39 -8.74
C GLU A 129 -12.99 -6.06 -8.87
N ASN A 130 -13.58 -5.38 -7.87
CA ASN A 130 -14.97 -4.94 -7.92
C ASN A 130 -15.24 -3.98 -9.08
N LYS A 131 -14.30 -3.06 -9.37
CA LYS A 131 -14.46 -2.14 -10.50
C LYS A 131 -14.39 -2.87 -11.84
N MET A 132 -13.53 -3.88 -11.95
CA MET A 132 -13.47 -4.73 -13.15
C MET A 132 -14.78 -5.51 -13.32
N SER A 133 -15.35 -6.07 -12.24
CA SER A 133 -16.65 -6.74 -12.27
C SER A 133 -17.74 -5.81 -12.80
N GLU A 134 -17.85 -4.59 -12.25
CA GLU A 134 -18.79 -3.57 -12.70
C GLU A 134 -18.64 -3.30 -14.22
N LEU A 135 -17.40 -3.11 -14.70
CA LEU A 135 -17.15 -2.86 -16.13
C LEU A 135 -17.59 -4.02 -17.03
N LEU A 136 -17.30 -5.27 -16.62
CA LEU A 136 -17.72 -6.45 -17.36
C LEU A 136 -19.25 -6.61 -17.37
N GLU A 137 -19.93 -6.34 -16.25
CA GLU A 137 -21.40 -6.33 -16.14
C GLU A 137 -22.04 -5.24 -17.00
N ASP A 138 -21.40 -4.08 -17.13
CA ASP A 138 -21.82 -2.96 -17.98
C ASP A 138 -21.59 -3.24 -19.49
N GLY A 139 -21.03 -4.41 -19.82
CA GLY A 139 -20.86 -4.88 -21.21
C GLY A 139 -19.51 -4.53 -21.85
N TYR A 140 -18.54 -4.01 -21.09
CA TYR A 140 -17.17 -3.87 -21.58
C TYR A 140 -16.57 -5.25 -21.84
N GLN A 141 -15.94 -5.41 -23.01
CA GLN A 141 -15.40 -6.71 -23.40
C GLN A 141 -13.90 -6.78 -23.19
N SER A 142 -13.46 -7.84 -22.54
CA SER A 142 -12.06 -8.23 -22.44
C SER A 142 -11.84 -9.58 -23.12
N LYS A 143 -10.67 -9.76 -23.73
CA LYS A 143 -10.25 -11.05 -24.28
C LYS A 143 -9.67 -11.99 -23.22
N TRP A 144 -9.32 -11.45 -22.05
CA TRP A 144 -8.52 -12.11 -21.03
C TRP A 144 -9.24 -12.25 -19.70
N LEU A 145 -10.35 -11.52 -19.50
CA LEU A 145 -11.07 -11.44 -18.24
C LEU A 145 -12.53 -11.83 -18.45
N SER A 146 -13.11 -12.45 -17.44
CA SER A 146 -14.54 -12.76 -17.33
C SER A 146 -15.01 -12.51 -15.91
N LEU A 147 -16.34 -12.57 -15.66
CA LEU A 147 -16.89 -12.42 -14.30
C LEU A 147 -16.40 -13.49 -13.32
N GLU A 148 -15.99 -14.66 -13.81
CA GLU A 148 -15.45 -15.74 -12.97
C GLU A 148 -13.93 -15.66 -12.79
N ALA A 149 -13.21 -14.83 -13.61
CA ALA A 149 -11.75 -14.78 -13.64
C ALA A 149 -11.27 -13.34 -13.86
N HIS A 150 -11.27 -12.53 -12.81
CA HIS A 150 -10.84 -11.14 -12.82
C HIS A 150 -10.17 -10.70 -11.49
N ASP A 151 -9.45 -11.61 -10.86
CA ASP A 151 -8.61 -11.26 -9.71
C ASP A 151 -7.49 -10.28 -10.11
N ILE A 152 -6.87 -9.66 -9.12
CA ILE A 152 -5.85 -8.63 -9.37
C ILE A 152 -4.71 -9.12 -10.26
N GLU A 153 -4.30 -10.40 -10.13
CA GLU A 153 -3.25 -10.95 -10.99
C GLU A 153 -3.69 -11.10 -12.43
N ALA A 154 -4.92 -11.57 -12.65
CA ALA A 154 -5.49 -11.69 -14.00
C ALA A 154 -5.63 -10.31 -14.67
N ILE A 155 -6.08 -9.29 -13.92
CA ILE A 155 -6.19 -7.91 -14.38
C ILE A 155 -4.81 -7.37 -14.78
N CYS A 156 -3.80 -7.54 -13.93
CA CYS A 156 -2.42 -7.11 -14.24
C CYS A 156 -1.86 -7.82 -15.48
N LYS A 157 -2.09 -9.13 -15.59
CA LYS A 157 -1.67 -9.92 -16.77
C LYS A 157 -2.38 -9.46 -18.05
N ALA A 158 -3.67 -9.16 -17.97
CA ALA A 158 -4.45 -8.64 -19.10
C ALA A 158 -3.96 -7.26 -19.53
N SER A 159 -3.73 -6.36 -18.59
CA SER A 159 -3.15 -5.03 -18.85
C SER A 159 -1.79 -5.12 -19.56
N ASN A 160 -0.90 -6.02 -19.10
CA ASN A 160 0.39 -6.25 -19.77
C ASN A 160 0.27 -6.81 -21.20
N LYS A 161 -0.89 -7.42 -21.54
CA LYS A 161 -1.22 -7.88 -22.88
C LYS A 161 -1.99 -6.83 -23.71
N GLN A 162 -2.04 -5.59 -23.22
CA GLN A 162 -2.72 -4.46 -23.86
C GLN A 162 -4.24 -4.68 -24.02
N ASP A 163 -4.86 -5.40 -23.09
CA ASP A 163 -6.31 -5.43 -22.99
C ASP A 163 -6.81 -4.03 -22.64
N ALA A 164 -7.72 -3.49 -23.45
CA ALA A 164 -8.11 -2.08 -23.37
C ALA A 164 -8.74 -1.74 -22.00
N VAL A 165 -9.65 -2.60 -21.53
CA VAL A 165 -10.39 -2.37 -20.27
C VAL A 165 -9.45 -2.47 -19.07
N ALA A 166 -8.62 -3.52 -19.02
CA ALA A 166 -7.66 -3.70 -17.94
C ALA A 166 -6.59 -2.59 -17.94
N THR A 167 -6.13 -2.15 -19.10
CA THR A 167 -5.12 -1.09 -19.23
C THR A 167 -5.68 0.24 -18.72
N GLU A 168 -6.90 0.62 -19.14
CA GLU A 168 -7.55 1.85 -18.71
C GLU A 168 -7.78 1.85 -17.18
N LEU A 169 -8.22 0.73 -16.60
CA LEU A 169 -8.39 0.60 -15.16
C LEU A 169 -7.07 0.76 -14.40
N ILE A 170 -6.00 0.07 -14.82
CA ILE A 170 -4.68 0.18 -14.20
C ILE A 170 -4.09 1.60 -14.34
N GLU A 171 -4.29 2.25 -15.49
CA GLU A 171 -3.87 3.65 -15.66
C GLU A 171 -4.63 4.61 -14.74
N HIS A 172 -5.94 4.42 -14.57
CA HIS A 172 -6.74 5.19 -13.62
C HIS A 172 -6.22 5.00 -12.18
N VAL A 173 -6.01 3.75 -11.77
CA VAL A 173 -5.45 3.41 -10.45
C VAL A 173 -4.08 4.06 -10.25
N GLY A 174 -3.18 3.93 -11.23
CA GLY A 174 -1.85 4.55 -11.20
C GLY A 174 -1.92 6.08 -11.07
N THR A 175 -2.91 6.70 -11.72
CA THR A 175 -3.14 8.16 -11.61
C THR A 175 -3.54 8.55 -10.19
N GLN A 176 -4.45 7.82 -9.53
CA GLN A 176 -4.85 8.13 -8.14
C GLN A 176 -3.69 7.92 -7.16
N ILE A 177 -2.93 6.83 -7.33
CA ILE A 177 -1.71 6.60 -6.56
C ILE A 177 -0.73 7.76 -6.75
N GLY A 178 -0.48 8.16 -7.98
CA GLY A 178 0.44 9.24 -8.31
C GLY A 178 0.08 10.58 -7.66
N ARG A 179 -1.22 10.90 -7.56
CA ARG A 179 -1.70 12.12 -6.87
C ARG A 179 -1.33 12.12 -5.39
N VAL A 180 -1.60 11.01 -4.69
CA VAL A 180 -1.30 10.90 -3.25
C VAL A 180 0.21 10.85 -3.02
N LEU A 181 0.95 10.15 -3.88
CA LEU A 181 2.41 10.14 -3.80
C LEU A 181 3.01 11.52 -4.08
N ALA A 182 2.43 12.33 -4.97
CA ALA A 182 2.89 13.70 -5.21
C ALA A 182 2.75 14.59 -3.96
N MET A 183 1.63 14.44 -3.23
CA MET A 183 1.47 15.11 -1.93
C MET A 183 2.54 14.64 -0.93
N SER A 184 2.79 13.32 -0.87
CA SER A 184 3.80 12.75 0.01
C SER A 184 5.22 13.19 -0.35
N VAL A 185 5.55 13.27 -1.64
CA VAL A 185 6.84 13.79 -2.13
C VAL A 185 7.02 15.25 -1.72
N ASN A 186 5.99 16.09 -1.91
CA ASN A 186 6.05 17.48 -1.50
C ASN A 186 6.19 17.68 0.02
N MET A 187 5.76 16.72 0.83
CA MET A 187 5.85 16.77 2.30
C MET A 187 7.16 16.21 2.85
N PHE A 188 7.64 15.10 2.30
CA PHE A 188 8.74 14.31 2.87
C PHE A 188 10.00 14.31 2.02
N ASN A 189 9.89 14.67 0.73
CA ASN A 189 11.00 14.67 -0.23
C ASN A 189 11.90 13.42 -0.15
N PRO A 190 11.34 12.21 -0.30
CA PRO A 190 12.10 10.97 -0.14
C PRO A 190 13.10 10.78 -1.27
N GLU A 191 14.25 10.15 -0.98
CA GLU A 191 15.23 9.78 -2.00
C GLU A 191 14.72 8.67 -2.92
N LYS A 192 13.80 7.82 -2.44
CA LYS A 192 13.23 6.69 -3.20
C LYS A 192 11.80 6.38 -2.78
N ILE A 193 10.97 6.05 -3.76
CA ILE A 193 9.60 5.58 -3.56
C ILE A 193 9.52 4.10 -3.96
N VAL A 194 8.98 3.27 -3.08
CA VAL A 194 8.77 1.84 -3.30
C VAL A 194 7.27 1.54 -3.35
N ILE A 195 6.84 0.81 -4.35
CA ILE A 195 5.48 0.26 -4.43
C ILE A 195 5.55 -1.23 -4.13
N SER A 196 4.70 -1.71 -3.24
CA SER A 196 4.58 -3.13 -2.88
C SER A 196 3.13 -3.60 -3.04
N GLY A 197 2.97 -4.87 -3.38
CA GLY A 197 1.68 -5.52 -3.59
C GLY A 197 1.55 -6.11 -4.99
N GLU A 198 0.54 -6.94 -5.18
CA GLU A 198 0.29 -7.71 -6.40
C GLU A 198 0.10 -6.83 -7.63
N ILE A 199 -0.41 -5.62 -7.43
CA ILE A 199 -0.62 -4.64 -8.50
C ILE A 199 0.68 -4.26 -9.23
N THR A 200 1.84 -4.42 -8.59
CA THR A 200 3.14 -4.17 -9.23
C THR A 200 3.39 -5.09 -10.43
N GLN A 201 2.68 -6.21 -10.53
CA GLN A 201 2.71 -7.10 -11.69
C GLN A 201 2.18 -6.43 -12.97
N ALA A 202 1.42 -5.33 -12.87
CA ALA A 202 1.02 -4.52 -14.04
C ALA A 202 2.17 -3.71 -14.65
N LYS A 203 3.37 -3.77 -14.05
CA LYS A 203 4.64 -3.29 -14.59
C LYS A 203 4.55 -1.86 -15.16
N ASN A 204 4.92 -1.73 -16.46
CA ASN A 204 5.06 -0.43 -17.10
C ASN A 204 3.76 0.39 -17.14
N VAL A 205 2.59 -0.24 -17.27
CA VAL A 205 1.31 0.48 -17.32
C VAL A 205 1.08 1.24 -16.02
N LEU A 206 1.21 0.55 -14.88
CA LEU A 206 1.07 1.15 -13.56
C LEU A 206 2.13 2.23 -13.32
N PHE A 207 3.40 1.87 -13.48
CA PHE A 207 4.52 2.76 -13.14
C PHE A 207 4.58 4.00 -14.04
N ALA A 208 4.22 3.87 -15.33
CA ALA A 208 4.13 5.01 -16.23
C ALA A 208 3.02 5.99 -15.83
N ALA A 209 1.85 5.47 -15.43
CA ALA A 209 0.73 6.30 -14.96
C ALA A 209 1.09 7.03 -13.66
N ILE A 210 1.70 6.33 -12.69
CA ILE A 210 2.18 6.94 -11.44
C ILE A 210 3.22 8.02 -11.75
N ARG A 211 4.25 7.72 -12.57
CA ARG A 211 5.34 8.64 -12.91
C ARG A 211 4.80 9.90 -13.57
N ARG A 212 3.99 9.78 -14.60
CA ARG A 212 3.35 10.91 -15.29
C ARG A 212 2.60 11.82 -14.32
N THR A 213 1.89 11.24 -13.35
CA THR A 213 1.11 12.00 -12.38
C THR A 213 2.01 12.67 -11.34
N LEU A 214 3.05 11.98 -10.86
CA LEU A 214 4.06 12.56 -9.98
C LEU A 214 4.71 13.80 -10.63
N GLU A 215 5.16 13.68 -11.87
CA GLU A 215 5.83 14.78 -12.60
C GLU A 215 4.92 15.99 -12.82
N SER A 216 3.60 15.78 -12.90
CA SER A 216 2.63 16.86 -13.09
C SER A 216 2.14 17.52 -11.81
N HIS A 217 2.30 16.89 -10.63
CA HIS A 217 1.71 17.34 -9.36
C HIS A 217 2.74 17.58 -8.25
N ALA A 218 3.92 17.00 -8.32
CA ALA A 218 4.99 17.26 -7.36
C ALA A 218 5.92 18.40 -7.85
N LEU A 219 6.65 19.00 -6.91
CA LEU A 219 7.67 19.98 -7.26
C LEU A 219 8.75 19.32 -8.14
N PRO A 220 9.07 19.90 -9.32
CA PRO A 220 10.05 19.28 -10.23
C PRO A 220 11.39 19.01 -9.58
N ALA A 221 11.87 19.89 -8.68
CA ALA A 221 13.12 19.72 -7.96
C ALA A 221 13.15 18.46 -7.07
N PHE A 222 11.99 17.98 -6.60
CA PHE A 222 11.90 16.80 -5.75
C PHE A 222 11.74 15.52 -6.59
N VAL A 223 10.95 15.57 -7.66
CA VAL A 223 10.57 14.35 -8.38
C VAL A 223 11.58 13.92 -9.44
N GLN A 224 12.39 14.85 -9.99
CA GLN A 224 13.32 14.55 -11.09
C GLN A 224 14.34 13.44 -10.76
N ASN A 225 14.79 13.39 -9.50
CA ASN A 225 15.82 12.46 -9.06
C ASN A 225 15.28 11.38 -8.10
N THR A 226 13.96 11.29 -7.92
CA THR A 226 13.35 10.31 -7.02
C THR A 226 12.95 9.04 -7.81
N PRO A 227 13.71 7.94 -7.70
CA PRO A 227 13.35 6.67 -8.31
C PRO A 227 12.03 6.15 -7.74
N LEU A 228 11.20 5.62 -8.64
CA LEU A 228 9.98 4.89 -8.33
C LEU A 228 10.19 3.44 -8.75
N VAL A 229 10.21 2.53 -7.78
CA VAL A 229 10.55 1.12 -7.98
C VAL A 229 9.53 0.19 -7.34
N ALA A 230 9.47 -1.07 -7.79
CA ALA A 230 8.75 -2.12 -7.08
C ALA A 230 9.58 -2.65 -5.90
N SER A 231 8.92 -3.12 -4.85
CA SER A 231 9.53 -3.92 -3.80
C SER A 231 10.10 -5.21 -4.39
N GLU A 232 11.29 -5.59 -3.95
CA GLU A 232 11.92 -6.88 -4.29
C GLU A 232 11.76 -7.91 -3.18
N LEU A 233 11.29 -7.51 -2.01
CA LEU A 233 10.95 -8.43 -0.93
C LEU A 233 9.65 -9.14 -1.28
N SER A 234 9.64 -10.48 -1.17
CA SER A 234 8.45 -11.27 -1.48
C SER A 234 7.31 -10.93 -0.54
N ASN A 235 6.08 -11.07 -1.03
CA ASN A 235 4.87 -10.90 -0.24
C ASN A 235 4.47 -12.22 0.48
N GLU A 236 5.39 -13.19 0.58
CA GLU A 236 5.20 -14.45 1.26
C GLU A 236 5.34 -14.34 2.78
#